data_8068b2600047e3759a59aacb2790992b
#
_entry.id   8068b2600047e3759a59aacb2790992b
#
_cell.length_a   1.000
_cell.length_b   1.000
_cell.length_c   1.000
_cell.angle_alpha   90.00
_cell.angle_beta   90.00
_cell.angle_gamma   90.00
#
_symmetry.space_group_name_H-M   'P 1'
#
loop_
_entity.id
_entity.type
_entity.pdbx_description
1 polymer ?
#
loop_
_entity_poly.entity_id
_entity_poly.type
_entity_poly.pdbx_seq_one_letter_code
_entity_poly.pdbx_strand_id
1 'polypeptide(L)'
;MAKKWLKIVYTEKNPAKLKLHYKSWAKGYDKDLTDWGYAYPKRLKDIILSKKIKISKKANILDAGCGTGLVAEELSKLDYKNLTGLDNSKEMLELAKSKKIFKKLVCQSLNKKTTLKSNQFDLIICTGVLTAGHVGPGAIKELLRVTKKNGYLILSISETIFKKLGFDTELANRSNEYTPLYISRPFLALPRHNSSAKNKIYILRKS
;
A
#
# COMPACT_ATOMS: atom_id res chain seq x y z
N MET A 1 3.64 7.35 24.39
CA MET A 1 3.78 8.25 23.22
C MET A 1 3.22 7.62 21.93
N ALA A 2 3.51 6.37 21.60
CA ALA A 2 3.11 5.71 20.35
C ALA A 2 1.59 5.72 20.04
N LYS A 3 0.71 5.49 21.02
CA LYS A 3 -0.76 5.49 20.83
C LYS A 3 -1.33 6.82 20.29
N LYS A 4 -0.62 7.94 20.48
CA LYS A 4 -1.02 9.27 20.01
C LYS A 4 -0.96 9.40 18.49
N TRP A 5 0.04 8.76 17.84
CA TRP A 5 0.28 8.91 16.39
C TRP A 5 -0.84 8.38 15.52
N LEU A 6 -1.36 7.18 15.80
CA LEU A 6 -2.45 6.62 15.00
C LEU A 6 -3.71 7.48 15.04
N LYS A 7 -4.10 7.96 16.24
CA LYS A 7 -5.25 8.86 16.33
C LYS A 7 -5.05 10.09 15.46
N ILE A 8 -3.86 10.70 15.52
CA ILE A 8 -3.54 11.90 14.74
C ILE A 8 -3.62 11.60 13.24
N VAL A 9 -2.91 10.58 12.74
CA VAL A 9 -2.82 10.32 11.29
C VAL A 9 -4.14 9.86 10.67
N TYR A 10 -5.05 9.25 11.44
CA TYR A 10 -6.37 8.85 10.95
C TYR A 10 -7.45 9.93 11.07
N THR A 11 -7.23 10.97 11.86
CA THR A 11 -8.18 12.08 12.04
C THR A 11 -7.77 13.34 11.29
N GLU A 12 -6.49 13.48 10.92
CA GLU A 12 -5.98 14.64 10.20
C GLU A 12 -6.51 14.65 8.75
N LYS A 13 -7.21 15.73 8.40
CA LYS A 13 -7.78 15.93 7.05
C LYS A 13 -6.90 16.78 6.15
N ASN A 14 -5.96 17.51 6.72
CA ASN A 14 -5.05 18.37 5.96
C ASN A 14 -3.82 17.58 5.52
N PRO A 15 -3.60 17.38 4.19
CA PRO A 15 -2.48 16.58 3.69
C PRO A 15 -1.09 17.13 4.09
N ALA A 16 -0.93 18.45 4.23
CA ALA A 16 0.33 19.05 4.64
C ALA A 16 0.63 18.73 6.11
N LYS A 17 -0.37 18.87 7.00
CA LYS A 17 -0.25 18.49 8.41
C LYS A 17 -0.01 17.00 8.58
N LEU A 18 -0.72 16.17 7.82
CA LEU A 18 -0.53 14.72 7.82
C LEU A 18 0.94 14.36 7.50
N LYS A 19 1.53 15.01 6.50
CA LYS A 19 2.94 14.82 6.15
C LYS A 19 3.89 15.20 7.28
N LEU A 20 3.62 16.30 8.00
CA LEU A 20 4.41 16.71 9.17
C LEU A 20 4.30 15.69 10.31
N HIS A 21 3.13 15.09 10.53
CA HIS A 21 2.96 14.03 11.51
C HIS A 21 3.79 12.80 11.16
N TYR A 22 3.78 12.35 9.92
CA TYR A 22 4.64 11.24 9.48
C TYR A 22 6.12 11.56 9.61
N LYS A 23 6.54 12.79 9.29
CA LYS A 23 7.92 13.24 9.51
C LYS A 23 8.34 13.11 10.98
N SER A 24 7.49 13.56 11.90
CA SER A 24 7.77 13.51 13.34
C SER A 24 7.77 12.06 13.87
N TRP A 25 6.96 11.18 13.28
CA TRP A 25 6.85 9.79 13.68
C TRP A 25 7.90 8.87 13.04
N ALA A 26 8.52 9.28 11.95
CA ALA A 26 9.38 8.44 11.10
C ALA A 26 10.43 7.62 11.88
N LYS A 27 11.13 8.23 12.85
CA LYS A 27 12.17 7.55 13.64
C LYS A 27 11.66 6.37 14.49
N GLY A 28 10.41 6.43 14.96
CA GLY A 28 9.79 5.37 15.77
C GLY A 28 8.84 4.47 14.98
N TYR A 29 8.58 4.78 13.73
CA TYR A 29 7.52 4.19 12.92
C TYR A 29 7.60 2.66 12.82
N ASP A 30 8.75 2.14 12.40
CA ASP A 30 8.94 0.69 12.21
C ASP A 30 8.81 -0.07 13.53
N LYS A 31 9.39 0.47 14.61
CA LYS A 31 9.27 -0.11 15.94
C LYS A 31 7.82 -0.16 16.40
N ASP A 32 7.11 0.95 16.33
CA ASP A 32 5.73 1.06 16.76
C ASP A 32 4.83 0.09 15.97
N LEU A 33 4.98 0.03 14.63
CA LEU A 33 4.21 -0.90 13.81
C LEU A 33 4.52 -2.37 14.12
N THR A 34 5.78 -2.70 14.39
CA THR A 34 6.20 -4.04 14.79
C THR A 34 5.56 -4.42 16.13
N ASP A 35 5.65 -3.53 17.12
CA ASP A 35 5.08 -3.73 18.46
C ASP A 35 3.55 -3.90 18.39
N TRP A 36 2.87 -3.20 17.48
CA TRP A 36 1.42 -3.32 17.26
C TRP A 36 1.02 -4.50 16.38
N GLY A 37 1.99 -5.26 15.86
CA GLY A 37 1.76 -6.46 15.05
C GLY A 37 1.25 -6.14 13.64
N TYR A 38 1.85 -5.14 12.96
CA TYR A 38 1.46 -4.73 11.60
C TYR A 38 1.36 -5.90 10.63
N ALA A 39 0.12 -6.20 10.22
CA ALA A 39 -0.23 -7.46 9.61
C ALA A 39 0.10 -7.57 8.11
N TYR A 40 0.28 -6.45 7.41
CA TYR A 40 0.42 -6.46 5.94
C TYR A 40 1.67 -7.18 5.43
N PRO A 41 2.87 -7.03 6.03
CA PRO A 41 4.06 -7.74 5.56
C PRO A 41 3.85 -9.26 5.54
N LYS A 42 3.36 -9.83 6.65
CA LYS A 42 3.05 -11.26 6.75
C LYS A 42 1.98 -11.68 5.74
N ARG A 43 0.88 -10.93 5.65
CA ARG A 43 -0.22 -11.26 4.73
C ARG A 43 0.19 -11.22 3.28
N LEU A 44 1.04 -10.26 2.89
CA LEU A 44 1.60 -10.21 1.55
C LEU A 44 2.46 -11.45 1.27
N LYS A 45 3.35 -11.80 2.19
CA LYS A 45 4.15 -13.02 2.11
C LYS A 45 3.27 -14.25 1.89
N ASP A 46 2.22 -14.41 2.70
CA ASP A 46 1.29 -15.54 2.61
C ASP A 46 0.57 -15.56 1.24
N ILE A 47 0.18 -14.40 0.69
CA ILE A 47 -0.42 -14.29 -0.65
C ILE A 47 0.57 -14.74 -1.74
N ILE A 48 1.79 -14.26 -1.70
CA ILE A 48 2.83 -14.63 -2.68
C ILE A 48 3.11 -16.14 -2.65
N LEU A 49 3.23 -16.71 -1.45
CA LEU A 49 3.52 -18.14 -1.26
C LEU A 49 2.32 -19.04 -1.59
N SER A 50 1.08 -18.55 -1.44
CA SER A 50 -0.15 -19.31 -1.73
C SER A 50 -0.40 -19.56 -3.24
N LYS A 51 0.45 -19.02 -4.12
CA LYS A 51 0.31 -19.10 -5.58
C LYS A 51 -1.00 -18.50 -6.13
N LYS A 52 -1.69 -17.66 -5.35
CA LYS A 52 -2.87 -16.90 -5.82
C LYS A 52 -2.53 -15.95 -6.96
N ILE A 53 -1.28 -15.54 -7.03
CA ILE A 53 -0.69 -14.81 -8.14
C ILE A 53 0.57 -15.54 -8.62
N LYS A 54 0.81 -15.49 -9.93
CA LYS A 54 2.01 -16.09 -10.54
C LYS A 54 2.86 -14.97 -11.11
N ILE A 55 3.93 -14.62 -10.41
CA ILE A 55 4.89 -13.59 -10.83
C ILE A 55 6.31 -14.11 -10.85
N SER A 56 7.06 -13.70 -11.85
CA SER A 56 8.49 -14.01 -11.97
C SER A 56 9.30 -13.31 -10.89
N LYS A 57 10.42 -13.90 -10.47
CA LYS A 57 11.40 -13.22 -9.59
C LYS A 57 12.02 -11.97 -10.25
N LYS A 58 11.94 -11.88 -11.58
CA LYS A 58 12.35 -10.71 -12.37
C LYS A 58 11.26 -9.66 -12.54
N ALA A 59 10.06 -9.87 -11.97
CA ALA A 59 8.94 -8.94 -12.08
C ALA A 59 9.29 -7.55 -11.57
N ASN A 60 8.82 -6.52 -12.29
CA ASN A 60 8.87 -5.14 -11.82
C ASN A 60 7.73 -4.92 -10.84
N ILE A 61 8.04 -4.57 -9.61
CA ILE A 61 7.05 -4.43 -8.53
C ILE A 61 7.05 -2.99 -8.02
N LEU A 62 5.86 -2.42 -7.88
CA LEU A 62 5.64 -1.14 -7.22
C LEU A 62 5.04 -1.37 -5.82
N ASP A 63 5.70 -0.85 -4.80
CA ASP A 63 5.12 -0.63 -3.47
C ASP A 63 4.61 0.81 -3.42
N ALA A 64 3.29 0.97 -3.59
CA ALA A 64 2.61 2.24 -3.73
C ALA A 64 2.11 2.74 -2.37
N GLY A 65 2.75 3.77 -1.84
CA GLY A 65 2.68 4.20 -0.45
C GLY A 65 3.57 3.33 0.42
N CYS A 66 4.84 3.17 0.00
CA CYS A 66 5.77 2.24 0.62
C CYS A 66 6.20 2.63 2.04
N GLY A 67 5.99 3.89 2.46
CA GLY A 67 6.48 4.39 3.73
C GLY A 67 7.98 4.11 3.90
N THR A 68 8.33 3.45 4.99
CA THR A 68 9.70 3.02 5.29
C THR A 68 10.10 1.70 4.61
N GLY A 69 9.19 1.06 3.85
CA GLY A 69 9.46 -0.17 3.11
C GLY A 69 9.23 -1.48 3.86
N LEU A 70 8.47 -1.50 4.96
CA LEU A 70 8.21 -2.73 5.74
C LEU A 70 7.59 -3.88 4.91
N VAL A 71 6.71 -3.54 3.96
CA VAL A 71 6.08 -4.53 3.07
C VAL A 71 7.09 -5.02 2.02
N ALA A 72 7.86 -4.11 1.44
CA ALA A 72 8.88 -4.44 0.45
C ALA A 72 10.03 -5.29 1.03
N GLU A 73 10.32 -5.19 2.34
CA GLU A 73 11.30 -6.06 3.00
C GLU A 73 10.93 -7.55 2.88
N GLU A 74 9.66 -7.90 3.02
CA GLU A 74 9.22 -9.29 2.85
C GLU A 74 9.37 -9.77 1.41
N LEU A 75 9.15 -8.90 0.42
CA LEU A 75 9.43 -9.23 -0.99
C LEU A 75 10.92 -9.44 -1.24
N SER A 76 11.76 -8.59 -0.66
CA SER A 76 13.22 -8.72 -0.76
C SER A 76 13.73 -10.03 -0.16
N LYS A 77 13.19 -10.45 0.99
CA LYS A 77 13.46 -11.77 1.61
C LYS A 77 13.00 -12.94 0.73
N LEU A 78 11.99 -12.73 -0.10
CA LEU A 78 11.51 -13.70 -1.10
C LEU A 78 12.25 -13.56 -2.44
N ASP A 79 13.36 -12.85 -2.49
CA ASP A 79 14.24 -12.72 -3.66
C ASP A 79 13.68 -11.90 -4.83
N TYR A 80 12.69 -11.04 -4.58
CA TYR A 80 12.28 -10.04 -5.55
C TYR A 80 13.20 -8.83 -5.47
N LYS A 81 13.91 -8.52 -6.56
CA LYS A 81 14.97 -7.48 -6.58
C LYS A 81 14.55 -6.21 -7.36
N ASN A 82 13.51 -6.27 -8.19
CA ASN A 82 13.09 -5.14 -9.01
C ASN A 82 11.99 -4.33 -8.33
N LEU A 83 12.29 -3.79 -7.13
CA LEU A 83 11.35 -3.06 -6.31
C LEU A 83 11.47 -1.56 -6.57
N THR A 84 10.33 -0.92 -6.83
CA THR A 84 10.18 0.55 -6.85
C THR A 84 9.27 0.93 -5.68
N GLY A 85 9.69 1.88 -4.86
CA GLY A 85 8.86 2.47 -3.82
C GLY A 85 8.32 3.83 -4.25
N LEU A 86 7.06 4.10 -3.96
CA LEU A 86 6.45 5.41 -4.13
C LEU A 86 5.81 5.84 -2.82
N ASP A 87 6.14 7.03 -2.35
CA ASP A 87 5.52 7.66 -1.18
C ASP A 87 5.54 9.18 -1.32
N ASN A 88 4.68 9.90 -0.60
CA ASN A 88 4.65 11.35 -0.61
C ASN A 88 5.52 12.00 0.47
N SER A 89 6.05 11.24 1.42
CA SER A 89 6.94 11.69 2.49
C SER A 89 8.40 11.43 2.15
N LYS A 90 9.18 12.51 2.03
CA LYS A 90 10.65 12.41 1.84
C LYS A 90 11.31 11.70 3.01
N GLU A 91 10.87 11.98 4.22
CA GLU A 91 11.42 11.42 5.45
C GLU A 91 11.22 9.90 5.52
N MET A 92 10.05 9.41 5.11
CA MET A 92 9.79 7.97 4.98
C MET A 92 10.68 7.34 3.91
N LEU A 93 10.82 8.01 2.75
CA LEU A 93 11.67 7.51 1.67
C LEU A 93 13.16 7.49 2.04
N GLU A 94 13.66 8.41 2.87
CA GLU A 94 15.04 8.34 3.38
C GLU A 94 15.27 7.08 4.24
N LEU A 95 14.29 6.72 5.08
CA LEU A 95 14.35 5.46 5.83
C LEU A 95 14.23 4.24 4.92
N ALA A 96 13.35 4.28 3.92
CA ALA A 96 13.27 3.23 2.91
C ALA A 96 14.57 3.05 2.13
N LYS A 97 15.26 4.16 1.80
CA LYS A 97 16.55 4.18 1.11
C LYS A 97 17.65 3.51 1.94
N SER A 98 17.67 3.73 3.26
CA SER A 98 18.68 3.13 4.15
C SER A 98 18.60 1.59 4.18
N LYS A 99 17.43 1.00 3.88
CA LYS A 99 17.24 -0.45 3.81
C LYS A 99 17.86 -1.10 2.57
N LYS A 100 18.23 -0.31 1.53
CA LYS A 100 18.91 -0.76 0.31
C LYS A 100 18.19 -1.87 -0.47
N ILE A 101 16.84 -1.95 -0.34
CA ILE A 101 16.01 -2.97 -1.01
C ILE A 101 15.34 -2.45 -2.29
N PHE A 102 15.18 -1.14 -2.45
CA PHE A 102 14.55 -0.53 -3.62
C PHE A 102 15.58 -0.16 -4.68
N LYS A 103 15.30 -0.49 -5.94
CA LYS A 103 16.06 0.03 -7.10
C LYS A 103 15.74 1.49 -7.37
N LYS A 104 14.52 1.92 -7.09
CA LYS A 104 14.05 3.29 -7.31
C LYS A 104 13.07 3.69 -6.22
N LEU A 105 13.20 4.92 -5.76
CA LEU A 105 12.25 5.59 -4.87
C LEU A 105 11.71 6.84 -5.55
N VAL A 106 10.40 7.05 -5.47
CA VAL A 106 9.66 8.13 -6.14
C VAL A 106 8.87 8.90 -5.10
N CYS A 107 9.20 10.19 -4.91
CA CYS A 107 8.51 11.06 -3.98
C CYS A 107 7.33 11.76 -4.67
N GLN A 108 6.16 11.12 -4.70
CA GLN A 108 4.94 11.63 -5.34
C GLN A 108 3.68 11.16 -4.60
N SER A 109 2.58 11.90 -4.79
CA SER A 109 1.27 11.54 -4.26
C SER A 109 0.49 10.70 -5.26
N LEU A 110 -0.19 9.66 -4.77
CA LEU A 110 -1.15 8.85 -5.53
C LEU A 110 -2.49 9.57 -5.78
N ASN A 111 -2.75 10.71 -5.15
CA ASN A 111 -3.94 11.52 -5.41
C ASN A 111 -3.86 12.29 -6.74
N LYS A 112 -2.76 12.18 -7.47
CA LYS A 112 -2.53 12.79 -8.78
C LYS A 112 -1.88 11.77 -9.71
N LYS A 113 -1.95 12.05 -11.03
CA LYS A 113 -1.19 11.28 -12.01
C LYS A 113 0.30 11.37 -11.69
N THR A 114 0.96 10.24 -11.58
CA THR A 114 2.40 10.15 -11.29
C THR A 114 3.24 10.23 -12.57
N THR A 115 4.55 10.40 -12.42
CA THR A 115 5.51 10.33 -13.53
C THR A 115 5.84 8.90 -13.98
N LEU A 116 5.27 7.88 -13.30
CA LEU A 116 5.43 6.50 -13.67
C LEU A 116 4.78 6.22 -15.03
N LYS A 117 5.41 5.40 -15.86
CA LYS A 117 4.92 5.05 -17.19
C LYS A 117 3.69 4.14 -17.09
N SER A 118 2.76 4.24 -18.05
CA SER A 118 1.67 3.27 -18.19
C SER A 118 2.23 1.87 -18.45
N ASN A 119 1.55 0.85 -17.96
CA ASN A 119 1.91 -0.56 -18.18
C ASN A 119 3.38 -0.87 -17.78
N GLN A 120 3.84 -0.35 -16.65
CA GLN A 120 5.23 -0.48 -16.20
C GLN A 120 5.46 -1.65 -15.25
N PHE A 121 4.47 -1.99 -14.41
CA PHE A 121 4.66 -2.94 -13.31
C PHE A 121 3.88 -4.23 -13.50
N ASP A 122 4.52 -5.36 -13.20
CA ASP A 122 3.91 -6.69 -13.22
C ASP A 122 3.06 -6.93 -11.96
N LEU A 123 3.43 -6.30 -10.84
CA LEU A 123 2.69 -6.32 -9.58
C LEU A 123 2.72 -4.93 -8.95
N ILE A 124 1.56 -4.50 -8.47
CA ILE A 124 1.42 -3.33 -7.60
C ILE A 124 0.88 -3.78 -6.25
N ILE A 125 1.47 -3.26 -5.19
CA ILE A 125 1.03 -3.42 -3.81
C ILE A 125 0.70 -2.04 -3.27
N CYS A 126 -0.52 -1.88 -2.75
CA CYS A 126 -0.98 -0.65 -2.12
C CYS A 126 -1.71 -1.02 -0.83
N THR A 127 -0.95 -1.15 0.27
CA THR A 127 -1.47 -1.62 1.56
C THR A 127 -1.24 -0.60 2.66
N GLY A 128 -2.27 -0.36 3.49
CA GLY A 128 -2.21 0.64 4.55
C GLY A 128 -2.31 2.09 4.07
N VAL A 129 -2.65 2.31 2.80
CA VAL A 129 -2.64 3.61 2.10
C VAL A 129 -4.06 4.10 1.79
N LEU A 130 -4.93 3.21 1.30
CA LEU A 130 -6.32 3.52 0.96
C LEU A 130 -7.15 3.54 2.26
N THR A 131 -6.98 4.62 3.02
CA THR A 131 -7.58 4.81 4.36
C THR A 131 -8.08 6.24 4.52
N ALA A 132 -8.89 6.49 5.56
CA ALA A 132 -9.39 7.82 5.86
C ALA A 132 -8.21 8.81 6.03
N GLY A 133 -8.32 9.98 5.39
CA GLY A 133 -7.33 11.05 5.49
C GLY A 133 -6.10 10.90 4.59
N HIS A 134 -5.89 9.76 3.91
CA HIS A 134 -4.69 9.51 3.09
C HIS A 134 -5.00 9.59 1.58
N VAL A 135 -5.28 8.46 0.97
CA VAL A 135 -5.47 8.35 -0.48
C VAL A 135 -6.88 7.88 -0.79
N GLY A 136 -7.58 8.65 -1.61
CA GLY A 136 -8.96 8.37 -2.01
C GLY A 136 -9.09 7.35 -3.15
N PRO A 137 -10.35 7.00 -3.51
CA PRO A 137 -10.65 5.99 -4.53
C PRO A 137 -10.09 6.32 -5.92
N GLY A 138 -9.96 7.60 -6.28
CA GLY A 138 -9.38 8.02 -7.56
C GLY A 138 -7.98 7.47 -7.84
N ALA A 139 -7.23 7.06 -6.80
CA ALA A 139 -5.94 6.40 -6.97
C ALA A 139 -6.03 5.06 -7.70
N ILE A 140 -7.18 4.38 -7.66
CA ILE A 140 -7.38 3.10 -8.36
C ILE A 140 -7.13 3.27 -9.86
N LYS A 141 -7.58 4.38 -10.45
CA LYS A 141 -7.32 4.73 -11.86
C LYS A 141 -5.82 4.78 -12.16
N GLU A 142 -5.07 5.43 -11.29
CA GLU A 142 -3.62 5.57 -11.48
C GLU A 142 -2.89 4.24 -11.29
N LEU A 143 -3.26 3.47 -10.29
CA LEU A 143 -2.71 2.14 -10.04
C LEU A 143 -2.97 1.20 -11.23
N LEU A 144 -4.20 1.18 -11.77
CA LEU A 144 -4.53 0.43 -12.99
C LEU A 144 -3.71 0.93 -14.19
N ARG A 145 -3.56 2.24 -14.38
CA ARG A 145 -2.78 2.80 -15.49
C ARG A 145 -1.35 2.29 -15.52
N VAL A 146 -0.68 2.27 -14.36
CA VAL A 146 0.74 1.87 -14.28
C VAL A 146 0.95 0.35 -14.20
N THR A 147 -0.11 -0.43 -13.95
CA THR A 147 -0.08 -1.90 -14.02
C THR A 147 -0.03 -2.35 -15.48
N LYS A 148 0.79 -3.34 -15.79
CA LYS A 148 0.81 -4.01 -17.11
C LYS A 148 -0.49 -4.77 -17.36
N LYS A 149 -0.83 -4.98 -18.63
CA LYS A 149 -1.84 -5.95 -19.01
C LYS A 149 -1.49 -7.33 -18.41
N ASN A 150 -2.47 -8.02 -17.85
CA ASN A 150 -2.31 -9.26 -17.10
C ASN A 150 -1.47 -9.14 -15.80
N GLY A 151 -1.03 -7.94 -15.41
CA GLY A 151 -0.40 -7.66 -14.13
C GLY A 151 -1.38 -7.68 -12.97
N TYR A 152 -0.86 -7.67 -11.76
CA TYR A 152 -1.66 -7.80 -10.54
C TYR A 152 -1.64 -6.53 -9.70
N LEU A 153 -2.77 -6.28 -9.02
CA LEU A 153 -2.89 -5.29 -7.97
C LEU A 153 -3.28 -5.99 -6.68
N ILE A 154 -2.56 -5.72 -5.61
CA ILE A 154 -2.90 -6.11 -4.24
C ILE A 154 -3.22 -4.83 -3.48
N LEU A 155 -4.49 -4.61 -3.20
CA LEU A 155 -5.00 -3.41 -2.52
C LEU A 155 -5.49 -3.78 -1.13
N SER A 156 -5.24 -2.95 -0.13
CA SER A 156 -5.95 -3.04 1.15
C SER A 156 -6.87 -1.84 1.33
N ILE A 157 -8.13 -2.10 1.66
CA ILE A 157 -9.13 -1.05 1.91
C ILE A 157 -9.82 -1.35 3.23
N SER A 158 -10.00 -0.30 4.06
CA SER A 158 -10.73 -0.41 5.31
C SER A 158 -12.22 -0.54 5.04
N GLU A 159 -12.89 -1.46 5.74
CA GLU A 159 -14.35 -1.67 5.60
C GLU A 159 -15.15 -0.41 5.98
N THR A 160 -14.67 0.36 6.96
CA THR A 160 -15.38 1.56 7.44
C THR A 160 -15.45 2.68 6.40
N ILE A 161 -14.52 2.71 5.44
CA ILE A 161 -14.46 3.75 4.41
C ILE A 161 -14.85 3.23 3.03
N PHE A 162 -14.98 1.92 2.84
CA PHE A 162 -15.18 1.29 1.54
C PHE A 162 -16.32 1.93 0.77
N LYS A 163 -17.53 1.95 1.36
CA LYS A 163 -18.71 2.64 0.79
C LYS A 163 -18.65 4.15 1.05
N LYS A 164 -18.27 4.56 2.28
CA LYS A 164 -18.33 5.96 2.71
C LYS A 164 -17.52 6.91 1.82
N LEU A 165 -16.38 6.46 1.29
CA LEU A 165 -15.53 7.27 0.40
C LEU A 165 -15.68 6.89 -1.07
N GLY A 166 -16.55 5.93 -1.44
CA GLY A 166 -16.83 5.56 -2.82
C GLY A 166 -15.81 4.61 -3.46
N PHE A 167 -15.09 3.81 -2.67
CA PHE A 167 -14.20 2.78 -3.22
C PHE A 167 -14.99 1.69 -3.96
N ASP A 168 -16.15 1.32 -3.47
CA ASP A 168 -17.08 0.39 -4.13
C ASP A 168 -17.52 0.93 -5.50
N THR A 169 -17.92 2.20 -5.56
CA THR A 169 -18.33 2.86 -6.81
C THR A 169 -17.18 2.96 -7.79
N GLU A 170 -15.98 3.38 -7.35
CA GLU A 170 -14.81 3.47 -8.23
C GLU A 170 -14.40 2.10 -8.78
N LEU A 171 -14.43 1.05 -7.97
CA LEU A 171 -14.17 -0.32 -8.43
C LEU A 171 -15.25 -0.80 -9.40
N ALA A 172 -16.53 -0.55 -9.12
CA ALA A 172 -17.62 -0.93 -10.02
C ALA A 172 -17.53 -0.23 -11.38
N ASN A 173 -17.25 1.08 -11.41
CA ASN A 173 -17.09 1.88 -12.63
C ASN A 173 -15.94 1.39 -13.52
N ARG A 174 -14.98 0.64 -12.96
CA ARG A 174 -13.80 0.11 -13.66
C ARG A 174 -13.81 -1.41 -13.78
N SER A 175 -14.94 -2.04 -13.57
CA SER A 175 -15.07 -3.50 -13.57
C SER A 175 -14.63 -4.17 -14.88
N ASN A 176 -14.64 -3.45 -16.00
CA ASN A 176 -14.13 -3.90 -17.29
C ASN A 176 -12.60 -3.80 -17.45
N GLU A 177 -11.91 -3.08 -16.55
CA GLU A 177 -10.46 -2.89 -16.60
C GLU A 177 -9.68 -3.98 -15.83
N TYR A 178 -10.38 -4.83 -15.06
CA TYR A 178 -9.74 -5.88 -14.26
C TYR A 178 -10.67 -7.06 -13.97
N THR A 179 -10.07 -8.19 -13.60
CA THR A 179 -10.76 -9.37 -13.07
C THR A 179 -10.43 -9.51 -11.57
N PRO A 180 -11.42 -9.57 -10.67
CA PRO A 180 -11.18 -9.85 -9.26
C PRO A 180 -10.79 -11.34 -9.10
N LEU A 181 -9.66 -11.59 -8.43
CA LEU A 181 -9.17 -12.96 -8.20
C LEU A 181 -9.41 -13.42 -6.75
N TYR A 182 -9.37 -12.48 -5.80
CA TYR A 182 -9.52 -12.82 -4.40
C TYR A 182 -9.90 -11.60 -3.57
N ILE A 183 -10.78 -11.82 -2.60
CA ILE A 183 -11.09 -10.86 -1.53
C ILE A 183 -10.92 -11.59 -0.21
N SER A 184 -10.10 -11.05 0.69
CA SER A 184 -9.85 -11.66 1.99
C SER A 184 -11.05 -11.52 2.93
N ARG A 185 -11.10 -12.39 3.95
CA ARG A 185 -11.89 -12.10 5.15
C ARG A 185 -11.37 -10.81 5.81
N PRO A 186 -12.23 -10.06 6.53
CA PRO A 186 -11.82 -8.88 7.29
C PRO A 186 -10.74 -9.23 8.34
N PHE A 187 -9.78 -8.32 8.53
CA PHE A 187 -8.73 -8.48 9.54
C PHE A 187 -8.31 -7.14 10.14
N LEU A 188 -7.74 -7.17 11.32
CA LEU A 188 -7.13 -6.00 11.96
C LEU A 188 -5.72 -5.79 11.37
N ALA A 189 -5.44 -4.58 10.87
CA ALA A 189 -4.11 -4.23 10.39
C ALA A 189 -3.08 -4.15 11.53
N LEU A 190 -3.54 -3.79 12.73
CA LEU A 190 -2.75 -3.62 13.94
C LEU A 190 -3.41 -4.38 15.11
N PRO A 191 -3.31 -5.73 15.14
CA PRO A 191 -4.08 -6.56 16.08
C PRO A 191 -3.69 -6.39 17.55
N ARG A 192 -2.50 -5.87 17.83
CA ARG A 192 -2.05 -5.57 19.22
C ARG A 192 -2.31 -4.13 19.64
N HIS A 193 -2.91 -3.33 18.77
CA HIS A 193 -3.33 -1.96 19.04
C HIS A 193 -4.85 -1.92 19.21
N ASN A 194 -5.38 -1.03 20.03
CA ASN A 194 -6.84 -0.88 20.29
C ASN A 194 -7.63 -0.33 19.09
N SER A 195 -7.18 -0.55 17.86
CA SER A 195 -7.91 -0.16 16.66
C SER A 195 -8.89 -1.26 16.27
N SER A 196 -10.18 -0.93 16.17
CA SER A 196 -11.22 -1.83 15.68
C SER A 196 -11.38 -1.81 14.16
N ALA A 197 -10.63 -0.98 13.45
CA ALA A 197 -10.76 -0.83 12.00
C ALA A 197 -10.32 -2.10 11.28
N LYS A 198 -11.29 -2.79 10.68
CA LYS A 198 -11.05 -3.97 9.86
C LYS A 198 -10.74 -3.58 8.42
N ASN A 199 -9.86 -4.34 7.81
CA ASN A 199 -9.43 -4.16 6.43
C ASN A 199 -9.67 -5.43 5.64
N LYS A 200 -9.85 -5.30 4.32
CA LYS A 200 -9.82 -6.43 3.38
C LYS A 200 -8.70 -6.23 2.38
N ILE A 201 -8.12 -7.33 1.93
CA ILE A 201 -7.20 -7.35 0.80
C ILE A 201 -7.98 -7.78 -0.45
N TYR A 202 -7.80 -7.03 -1.52
CA TYR A 202 -8.34 -7.29 -2.84
C TYR A 202 -7.17 -7.64 -3.76
N ILE A 203 -7.25 -8.76 -4.47
CA ILE A 203 -6.32 -9.13 -5.53
C ILE A 203 -7.06 -9.02 -6.85
N LEU A 204 -6.59 -8.12 -7.69
CA LEU A 204 -7.16 -7.85 -9.01
C LEU A 204 -6.11 -8.18 -10.08
N ARG A 205 -6.54 -8.68 -11.23
CA ARG A 205 -5.71 -8.85 -12.43
C ARG A 205 -6.18 -7.88 -13.49
N LYS A 206 -5.29 -7.01 -13.97
CA LYS A 206 -5.62 -6.09 -15.05
C LYS A 206 -5.92 -6.81 -16.34
N SER A 207 -7.01 -6.41 -17.00
CA SER A 207 -7.44 -6.92 -18.32
C SER A 207 -6.52 -6.50 -19.46
#